data_666c3b33381bc2a1c37bbe48b3d6ee86
#
_entry.id   666c3b33381bc2a1c37bbe48b3d6ee86
#
_cell.length_a   1.000
_cell.length_b   1.000
_cell.length_c   1.000
_cell.angle_alpha   90.00
_cell.angle_beta   90.00
_cell.angle_gamma   90.00
#
_symmetry.space_group_name_H-M   'P 1'
#
loop_
_entity.id
_entity.type
_entity.pdbx_description
1 polymer ?
#
loop_
_entity_poly.entity_id
_entity_poly.type
_entity_poly.pdbx_seq_one_letter_code
_entity_poly.pdbx_strand_id
1 'polypeptide(L)'
;MSIKEKLESLGRNSIQLKIARKETYKLGATRFGGQPDVPPDFVWPTYEGESYDHVVKDRPLTFLAQFNCAELAQFDKEHLLPDHGLLSFFYETDTQCWGYDPKDQGCARVYWFEDTSALSSADFPADMEEDFKFPMVKIKMDSKSSYPSWQDFSEVFPDEEDDDAFNDAWEELTGEDAEDPADRSQLLGWPDVIQNSMFVECDMVTQGYYLGNGWIKIPKEVRQQAEETAR
;
A
#
# COMPACT_ATOMS: atom_id res chain seq x y z
N MET A 1 -16.15 22.47 16.10
CA MET A 1 -14.98 22.33 15.22
C MET A 1 -15.43 22.56 13.79
N SER A 2 -14.74 23.40 13.04
CA SER A 2 -14.96 23.52 11.59
C SER A 2 -14.51 22.26 10.87
N ILE A 3 -14.93 22.04 9.62
CA ILE A 3 -14.49 20.92 8.79
C ILE A 3 -12.96 20.93 8.64
N LYS A 4 -12.37 22.11 8.43
CA LYS A 4 -10.92 22.27 8.39
C LYS A 4 -10.22 21.79 9.67
N GLU A 5 -10.71 22.20 10.85
CA GLU A 5 -10.13 21.74 12.13
C GLU A 5 -10.28 20.23 12.33
N LYS A 6 -11.38 19.64 11.83
CA LYS A 6 -11.59 18.20 11.82
C LYS A 6 -10.58 17.48 10.92
N LEU A 7 -10.39 17.98 9.68
CA LEU A 7 -9.39 17.48 8.75
C LEU A 7 -7.97 17.58 9.32
N GLU A 8 -7.61 18.76 9.87
CA GLU A 8 -6.31 18.97 10.51
C GLU A 8 -6.05 17.94 11.63
N SER A 9 -7.10 17.60 12.39
CA SER A 9 -7.00 16.60 13.47
C SER A 9 -6.76 15.17 12.98
N LEU A 10 -7.09 14.89 11.71
CA LEU A 10 -6.88 13.59 11.05
C LEU A 10 -5.58 13.54 10.23
N GLY A 11 -4.80 14.61 10.21
CA GLY A 11 -3.54 14.64 9.49
C GLY A 11 -2.59 13.54 9.96
N ARG A 12 -2.08 12.73 9.04
CA ARG A 12 -1.11 11.63 9.28
C ARG A 12 0.19 11.92 8.54
N ASN A 13 1.30 11.46 9.07
CA ASN A 13 2.56 11.49 8.35
C ASN A 13 2.51 10.49 7.19
N SER A 14 2.89 10.92 5.99
CA SER A 14 3.14 10.07 4.84
C SER A 14 4.56 10.26 4.31
N ILE A 15 5.11 9.20 3.72
CA ILE A 15 6.39 9.23 3.03
C ILE A 15 6.11 9.19 1.54
N GLN A 16 6.20 10.35 0.89
CA GLN A 16 6.00 10.48 -0.56
C GLN A 16 7.16 9.88 -1.31
N LEU A 17 6.86 9.09 -2.34
CA LEU A 17 7.83 8.37 -3.17
C LEU A 17 7.85 8.97 -4.56
N LYS A 18 9.00 9.50 -4.99
CA LYS A 18 9.16 10.11 -6.31
C LYS A 18 10.29 9.43 -7.09
N ILE A 19 10.06 9.16 -8.36
CA ILE A 19 11.09 8.61 -9.24
C ILE A 19 12.26 9.58 -9.34
N ALA A 20 13.47 9.07 -9.08
CA ALA A 20 14.72 9.80 -9.26
C ALA A 20 15.36 9.44 -10.61
N ARG A 21 15.84 10.46 -11.34
CA ARG A 21 16.60 10.24 -12.56
C ARG A 21 18.01 9.79 -12.23
N LYS A 22 18.40 8.62 -12.74
CA LYS A 22 19.74 7.97 -12.72
C LYS A 22 20.28 7.61 -11.35
N GLU A 23 20.50 6.30 -11.15
CA GLU A 23 21.55 5.81 -10.25
C GLU A 23 21.98 4.37 -10.53
N THR A 24 23.18 4.04 -10.03
CA THR A 24 23.73 2.70 -10.04
C THR A 24 23.11 1.86 -8.93
N TYR A 25 22.95 0.58 -9.19
CA TYR A 25 22.53 -0.42 -8.20
C TYR A 25 23.45 -0.38 -6.97
N LYS A 26 22.82 -0.42 -5.80
CA LYS A 26 23.47 -0.60 -4.51
C LYS A 26 22.66 -1.60 -3.70
N LEU A 27 23.33 -2.64 -3.21
CA LEU A 27 22.71 -3.68 -2.38
C LEU A 27 22.02 -3.07 -1.16
N GLY A 28 20.78 -3.48 -0.91
CA GLY A 28 19.99 -3.03 0.24
C GLY A 28 19.45 -1.60 0.13
N ALA A 29 19.61 -0.91 -1.03
CA ALA A 29 19.08 0.45 -1.21
C ALA A 29 17.59 0.45 -1.53
N THR A 30 16.90 1.53 -1.14
CA THR A 30 15.49 1.80 -1.48
C THR A 30 15.30 1.99 -2.97
N ARG A 31 14.34 1.26 -3.56
CA ARG A 31 14.02 1.33 -5.00
C ARG A 31 12.70 0.67 -5.36
N PHE A 32 12.18 1.00 -6.54
CA PHE A 32 11.18 0.19 -7.24
C PHE A 32 11.84 -0.78 -8.20
N GLY A 33 11.22 -1.94 -8.41
CA GLY A 33 11.59 -2.94 -9.42
C GLY A 33 13.04 -3.43 -9.36
N GLY A 34 13.48 -4.03 -10.45
CA GLY A 34 14.74 -4.75 -10.52
C GLY A 34 14.69 -6.10 -9.82
N GLN A 35 15.83 -6.70 -9.58
CA GLN A 35 15.95 -7.94 -8.80
C GLN A 35 15.94 -7.61 -7.31
N PRO A 36 15.15 -8.30 -6.46
CA PRO A 36 15.11 -8.03 -5.02
C PRO A 36 16.43 -8.42 -4.33
N ASP A 37 16.77 -7.70 -3.28
CA ASP A 37 17.85 -8.08 -2.38
C ASP A 37 17.26 -8.91 -1.25
N VAL A 38 17.74 -10.15 -1.09
CA VAL A 38 17.13 -11.16 -0.22
C VAL A 38 18.17 -11.90 0.59
N PRO A 39 17.80 -12.50 1.76
CA PRO A 39 18.67 -13.40 2.49
C PRO A 39 18.90 -14.72 1.74
N PRO A 40 19.94 -15.51 2.11
CA PRO A 40 20.32 -16.74 1.41
C PRO A 40 19.25 -17.83 1.37
N ASP A 41 18.35 -17.85 2.33
CA ASP A 41 17.25 -18.82 2.47
C ASP A 41 15.92 -18.35 1.89
N PHE A 42 15.93 -17.22 1.18
CA PHE A 42 14.72 -16.69 0.57
C PHE A 42 14.17 -17.62 -0.51
N VAL A 43 12.88 -17.87 -0.42
CA VAL A 43 12.11 -18.59 -1.44
C VAL A 43 11.20 -17.59 -2.11
N TRP A 44 11.28 -17.49 -3.44
CA TRP A 44 10.44 -16.56 -4.20
C TRP A 44 8.95 -16.89 -3.98
N PRO A 45 8.12 -15.92 -3.57
CA PRO A 45 6.71 -16.17 -3.32
C PRO A 45 5.96 -16.42 -4.61
N THR A 46 5.02 -17.36 -4.55
CA THR A 46 4.08 -17.67 -5.64
C THR A 46 2.65 -17.56 -5.16
N TYR A 47 1.73 -17.41 -6.10
CA TYR A 47 0.29 -17.44 -5.87
C TYR A 47 -0.37 -18.33 -6.92
N GLU A 48 -1.20 -19.28 -6.47
CA GLU A 48 -2.02 -20.08 -7.37
C GLU A 48 -3.29 -19.32 -7.75
N GLY A 49 -3.40 -18.93 -9.01
CA GLY A 49 -4.52 -18.16 -9.52
C GLY A 49 -4.77 -18.40 -11.01
N GLU A 50 -5.97 -18.02 -11.45
CA GLU A 50 -6.37 -17.99 -12.86
C GLU A 50 -6.23 -16.56 -13.39
N SER A 51 -5.53 -16.39 -14.51
CA SER A 51 -5.40 -15.12 -15.23
C SER A 51 -6.23 -15.12 -16.52
N TYR A 52 -5.98 -14.16 -17.36
CA TYR A 52 -6.61 -14.02 -18.70
C TYR A 52 -6.33 -15.19 -19.64
N ASP A 53 -5.32 -16.02 -19.33
CA ASP A 53 -5.04 -17.28 -20.04
C ASP A 53 -6.03 -18.41 -19.68
N HIS A 54 -6.92 -18.20 -18.70
CA HIS A 54 -7.85 -19.19 -18.16
C HIS A 54 -7.18 -20.48 -17.64
N VAL A 55 -5.93 -20.35 -17.18
CA VAL A 55 -5.17 -21.47 -16.60
C VAL A 55 -4.91 -21.18 -15.14
N VAL A 56 -5.33 -22.09 -14.26
CA VAL A 56 -4.95 -22.08 -12.85
C VAL A 56 -3.55 -22.68 -12.74
N LYS A 57 -2.59 -21.86 -12.29
CA LYS A 57 -1.20 -22.26 -12.09
C LYS A 57 -0.55 -21.45 -10.99
N ASP A 58 0.54 -21.94 -10.42
CA ASP A 58 1.41 -21.14 -9.57
C ASP A 58 2.09 -20.04 -10.40
N ARG A 59 1.94 -18.80 -9.96
CA ARG A 59 2.54 -17.62 -10.59
C ARG A 59 3.52 -16.96 -9.62
N PRO A 60 4.77 -16.72 -10.04
CA PRO A 60 5.70 -15.95 -9.22
C PRO A 60 5.18 -14.53 -9.01
N LEU A 61 5.18 -14.04 -7.77
CA LEU A 61 4.80 -12.66 -7.50
C LEU A 61 5.81 -11.70 -8.10
N THR A 62 5.33 -10.63 -8.69
CA THR A 62 6.16 -9.52 -9.17
C THR A 62 6.78 -8.79 -7.98
N PHE A 63 8.08 -8.59 -8.02
CA PHE A 63 8.75 -7.71 -7.06
C PHE A 63 8.46 -6.25 -7.42
N LEU A 64 7.79 -5.55 -6.50
CA LEU A 64 7.40 -4.15 -6.71
C LEU A 64 8.45 -3.17 -6.21
N ALA A 65 8.90 -3.37 -4.96
CA ALA A 65 9.75 -2.40 -4.29
C ALA A 65 10.48 -3.02 -3.11
N GLN A 66 11.59 -2.38 -2.74
CA GLN A 66 12.21 -2.56 -1.43
C GLN A 66 12.56 -1.22 -0.80
N PHE A 67 12.49 -1.17 0.52
CA PHE A 67 12.77 0.02 1.30
C PHE A 67 13.76 -0.31 2.42
N ASN A 68 14.87 0.39 2.44
CA ASN A 68 15.81 0.35 3.56
C ASN A 68 15.20 1.11 4.73
N CYS A 69 14.91 0.40 5.82
CA CYS A 69 14.21 0.98 6.97
C CYS A 69 15.02 2.10 7.64
N ALA A 70 16.35 2.03 7.66
CA ALA A 70 17.20 3.10 8.17
C ALA A 70 17.12 4.37 7.27
N GLU A 71 16.88 4.22 5.96
CA GLU A 71 16.61 5.35 5.07
C GLU A 71 15.19 5.92 5.28
N LEU A 72 14.19 5.07 5.62
CA LEU A 72 12.82 5.48 5.93
C LEU A 72 12.71 6.25 7.25
N ALA A 73 13.45 5.85 8.26
CA ALA A 73 13.32 6.33 9.64
C ALA A 73 13.35 7.87 9.78
N GLN A 74 14.10 8.57 8.90
CA GLN A 74 14.14 10.03 8.90
C GLN A 74 12.86 10.70 8.40
N PHE A 75 12.00 9.96 7.68
CA PHE A 75 10.74 10.45 7.09
C PHE A 75 9.52 9.94 7.86
N ASP A 76 9.66 8.86 8.62
CA ASP A 76 8.62 8.27 9.47
C ASP A 76 8.60 8.99 10.83
N LYS A 77 7.86 10.09 10.91
CA LYS A 77 7.80 10.93 12.13
C LYS A 77 7.03 10.27 13.27
N GLU A 78 6.19 9.30 12.95
CA GLU A 78 5.35 8.59 13.92
C GLU A 78 5.97 7.27 14.36
N HIS A 79 7.13 6.89 13.80
CA HIS A 79 7.88 5.66 14.11
C HIS A 79 7.01 4.39 13.98
N LEU A 80 6.24 4.30 12.92
CA LEU A 80 5.33 3.19 12.64
C LEU A 80 6.03 2.02 11.92
N LEU A 81 7.14 2.31 11.22
CA LEU A 81 7.92 1.32 10.50
C LEU A 81 9.15 0.89 11.32
N PRO A 82 9.72 -0.29 11.04
CA PRO A 82 11.02 -0.65 11.62
C PRO A 82 12.10 0.40 11.28
N ASP A 83 13.02 0.65 12.19
CA ASP A 83 14.12 1.60 12.02
C ASP A 83 15.38 0.97 11.37
N HIS A 84 15.36 -0.33 11.13
CA HIS A 84 16.44 -1.11 10.51
C HIS A 84 15.88 -2.26 9.67
N GLY A 85 16.77 -2.89 8.90
CA GLY A 85 16.37 -3.98 8.01
C GLY A 85 15.89 -3.50 6.63
N LEU A 86 15.29 -4.41 5.88
CA LEU A 86 14.80 -4.18 4.53
C LEU A 86 13.35 -4.67 4.42
N LEU A 87 12.42 -3.77 4.07
CA LEU A 87 11.06 -4.13 3.68
C LEU A 87 11.01 -4.41 2.19
N SER A 88 10.39 -5.52 1.79
CA SER A 88 10.26 -5.94 0.38
C SER A 88 8.81 -6.29 0.06
N PHE A 89 8.30 -5.73 -1.03
CA PHE A 89 6.91 -5.82 -1.46
C PHE A 89 6.79 -6.64 -2.75
N PHE A 90 5.92 -7.61 -2.73
CA PHE A 90 5.60 -8.48 -3.87
C PHE A 90 4.09 -8.52 -4.08
N TYR A 91 3.66 -8.54 -5.33
CA TYR A 91 2.25 -8.63 -5.70
C TYR A 91 2.07 -9.44 -6.98
N GLU A 92 0.95 -10.14 -7.05
CA GLU A 92 0.58 -10.93 -8.22
C GLU A 92 -0.06 -10.02 -9.28
N THR A 93 0.73 -9.63 -10.28
CA THR A 93 0.34 -8.66 -11.31
C THR A 93 -0.29 -9.29 -12.56
N ASP A 94 -0.17 -10.61 -12.75
CA ASP A 94 -0.75 -11.33 -13.89
C ASP A 94 -2.28 -11.51 -13.72
N THR A 95 -2.74 -12.04 -12.58
CA THR A 95 -4.18 -12.18 -12.29
C THR A 95 -4.83 -10.90 -11.82
N GLN A 96 -4.03 -9.94 -11.34
CA GLN A 96 -4.48 -8.67 -10.79
C GLN A 96 -5.55 -8.84 -9.68
N CYS A 97 -5.26 -9.69 -8.70
CA CYS A 97 -6.17 -9.93 -7.57
C CYS A 97 -6.57 -8.62 -6.89
N TRP A 98 -7.87 -8.44 -6.68
CA TRP A 98 -8.40 -7.20 -6.08
C TRP A 98 -8.38 -7.19 -4.54
N GLY A 99 -8.18 -8.37 -3.92
CA GLY A 99 -8.07 -8.49 -2.47
C GLY A 99 -9.39 -8.49 -1.70
N TYR A 100 -10.55 -8.39 -2.37
CA TYR A 100 -11.87 -8.43 -1.75
C TYR A 100 -12.37 -9.86 -1.46
N ASP A 101 -11.74 -10.87 -2.01
CA ASP A 101 -12.04 -12.28 -1.77
C ASP A 101 -10.99 -12.86 -0.80
N PRO A 102 -11.38 -13.50 0.29
CA PRO A 102 -10.43 -14.20 1.17
C PRO A 102 -9.55 -15.24 0.46
N LYS A 103 -9.98 -15.73 -0.71
CA LYS A 103 -9.18 -16.62 -1.56
C LYS A 103 -7.96 -15.94 -2.15
N ASP A 104 -7.96 -14.62 -2.25
CA ASP A 104 -6.84 -13.83 -2.75
C ASP A 104 -5.69 -13.77 -1.73
N GLN A 105 -5.87 -14.39 -0.56
CA GLN A 105 -4.83 -14.48 0.46
C GLN A 105 -3.56 -15.08 -0.13
N GLY A 106 -2.52 -14.27 -0.16
CA GLY A 106 -1.23 -14.68 -0.71
C GLY A 106 -0.86 -14.01 -2.02
N CYS A 107 -1.80 -13.32 -2.69
CA CYS A 107 -1.51 -12.56 -3.90
C CYS A 107 -0.62 -11.32 -3.65
N ALA A 108 -0.51 -10.89 -2.40
CA ALA A 108 0.44 -9.86 -1.96
C ALA A 108 1.29 -10.39 -0.79
N ARG A 109 2.55 -10.02 -0.77
CA ARG A 109 3.49 -10.37 0.31
C ARG A 109 4.36 -9.17 0.64
N VAL A 110 4.52 -8.94 1.95
CA VAL A 110 5.51 -8.00 2.48
C VAL A 110 6.45 -8.80 3.38
N TYR A 111 7.74 -8.69 3.11
CA TYR A 111 8.79 -9.27 3.94
C TYR A 111 9.55 -8.16 4.64
N TRP A 112 9.87 -8.38 5.90
CA TRP A 112 10.86 -7.61 6.61
C TRP A 112 12.08 -8.48 6.93
N PHE A 113 13.18 -8.17 6.28
CA PHE A 113 14.47 -8.80 6.52
C PHE A 113 15.22 -7.95 7.57
N GLU A 114 15.18 -8.38 8.81
CA GLU A 114 15.79 -7.67 9.93
C GLU A 114 17.32 -7.62 9.77
N ASP A 115 17.94 -8.78 9.48
CA ASP A 115 19.39 -8.87 9.21
C ASP A 115 19.67 -8.68 7.72
N THR A 116 20.38 -7.60 7.40
CA THR A 116 20.78 -7.25 6.02
C THR A 116 22.23 -7.60 5.71
N SER A 117 22.96 -8.24 6.63
CA SER A 117 24.41 -8.50 6.50
C SER A 117 24.76 -9.52 5.41
N ALA A 118 23.85 -10.42 5.08
CA ALA A 118 24.04 -11.50 4.10
C ALA A 118 23.13 -11.40 2.86
N LEU A 119 22.56 -10.21 2.59
CA LEU A 119 21.73 -10.02 1.41
C LEU A 119 22.51 -10.24 0.12
N SER A 120 21.82 -10.77 -0.88
CA SER A 120 22.28 -10.85 -2.26
C SER A 120 21.13 -10.60 -3.22
N SER A 121 21.42 -10.15 -4.43
CA SER A 121 20.39 -10.02 -5.48
C SER A 121 19.89 -11.40 -5.88
N ALA A 122 18.57 -11.60 -5.90
CA ALA A 122 17.96 -12.85 -6.39
C ALA A 122 17.71 -12.76 -7.89
N ASP A 123 17.97 -13.85 -8.61
CA ASP A 123 17.55 -13.97 -10.00
C ASP A 123 16.03 -14.13 -10.08
N PHE A 124 15.43 -13.61 -11.15
CA PHE A 124 14.01 -13.83 -11.43
C PHE A 124 13.74 -15.33 -11.66
N PRO A 125 12.59 -15.87 -11.21
CA PRO A 125 12.14 -17.19 -11.58
C PRO A 125 12.18 -17.41 -13.09
N ALA A 126 12.63 -18.59 -13.52
CA ALA A 126 12.81 -18.89 -14.94
C ALA A 126 11.50 -18.89 -15.75
N ASP A 127 10.38 -19.11 -15.08
CA ASP A 127 9.02 -19.12 -15.60
C ASP A 127 8.30 -17.76 -15.49
N MET A 128 8.94 -16.74 -14.90
CA MET A 128 8.39 -15.38 -14.84
C MET A 128 8.50 -14.71 -16.22
N GLU A 129 7.36 -14.26 -16.75
CA GLU A 129 7.29 -13.52 -18.00
C GLU A 129 7.97 -12.14 -17.90
N GLU A 130 8.44 -11.61 -19.03
CA GLU A 130 9.19 -10.33 -19.06
C GLU A 130 8.35 -9.12 -18.63
N ASP A 131 7.04 -9.15 -18.91
CA ASP A 131 6.11 -8.07 -18.55
C ASP A 131 5.95 -7.89 -17.02
N PHE A 132 6.28 -8.93 -16.25
CA PHE A 132 6.22 -8.90 -14.78
C PHE A 132 7.60 -8.64 -14.13
N LYS A 133 8.64 -8.40 -14.92
CA LYS A 133 9.99 -8.01 -14.48
C LYS A 133 10.17 -6.51 -14.57
N PHE A 134 9.70 -5.78 -13.57
CA PHE A 134 9.76 -4.33 -13.60
C PHE A 134 11.20 -3.80 -13.62
N PRO A 135 11.48 -2.75 -14.38
CA PRO A 135 12.81 -2.14 -14.41
C PRO A 135 13.16 -1.50 -13.06
N MET A 136 14.43 -1.56 -12.70
CA MET A 136 14.92 -0.90 -11.50
C MET A 136 14.84 0.63 -11.64
N VAL A 137 14.17 1.25 -10.65
CA VAL A 137 14.03 2.71 -10.59
C VAL A 137 14.33 3.20 -9.17
N LYS A 138 15.27 4.13 -9.06
CA LYS A 138 15.53 4.76 -7.76
C LYS A 138 14.41 5.69 -7.35
N ILE A 139 14.18 5.75 -6.03
CA ILE A 139 13.17 6.59 -5.39
C ILE A 139 13.86 7.70 -4.59
N LYS A 140 13.27 8.90 -4.62
CA LYS A 140 13.46 9.95 -3.62
C LYS A 140 12.27 9.94 -2.68
N MET A 141 12.55 10.14 -1.40
CA MET A 141 11.55 10.19 -0.35
C MET A 141 11.44 11.60 0.21
N ASP A 142 10.21 11.96 0.60
CA ASP A 142 9.90 13.23 1.25
C ASP A 142 8.78 12.99 2.26
N SER A 143 8.82 13.69 3.42
CA SER A 143 7.80 13.58 4.45
C SER A 143 6.76 14.66 4.26
N LYS A 144 5.50 14.27 4.13
CA LYS A 144 4.35 15.18 4.01
C LYS A 144 3.24 14.79 4.98
N SER A 145 2.39 15.74 5.33
CA SER A 145 1.08 15.42 5.89
C SER A 145 0.16 14.94 4.78
N SER A 146 -0.61 13.90 5.06
CA SER A 146 -1.71 13.42 4.23
C SER A 146 -3.02 13.53 5.00
N TYR A 147 -4.10 13.73 4.28
CA TYR A 147 -5.44 13.89 4.83
C TYR A 147 -6.36 12.85 4.20
N PRO A 148 -7.43 12.42 4.90
CA PRO A 148 -8.35 11.43 4.37
C PRO A 148 -9.08 11.94 3.13
N SER A 149 -9.52 11.01 2.27
CA SER A 149 -10.56 11.29 1.30
C SER A 149 -11.89 11.62 1.99
N TRP A 150 -12.88 12.14 1.25
CA TRP A 150 -14.23 12.31 1.80
C TRP A 150 -14.79 11.01 2.39
N GLN A 151 -14.53 9.88 1.74
CA GLN A 151 -14.99 8.58 2.18
C GLN A 151 -14.48 8.23 3.59
N ASP A 152 -13.17 8.35 3.82
CA ASP A 152 -12.58 8.05 5.12
C ASP A 152 -12.92 9.12 6.17
N PHE A 153 -13.07 10.39 5.75
CA PHE A 153 -13.49 11.48 6.63
C PHE A 153 -14.91 11.27 7.16
N SER A 154 -15.85 10.88 6.28
CA SER A 154 -17.25 10.64 6.66
C SER A 154 -17.42 9.41 7.57
N GLU A 155 -16.52 8.44 7.52
CA GLU A 155 -16.50 7.32 8.50
C GLU A 155 -16.17 7.81 9.92
N VAL A 156 -15.33 8.84 10.05
CA VAL A 156 -14.95 9.41 11.36
C VAL A 156 -15.97 10.45 11.84
N PHE A 157 -16.54 11.23 10.91
CA PHE A 157 -17.51 12.30 11.18
C PHE A 157 -18.80 12.07 10.38
N PRO A 158 -19.62 11.07 10.73
CA PRO A 158 -20.79 10.65 9.95
C PRO A 158 -21.93 11.68 9.93
N ASP A 159 -21.90 12.69 10.79
CA ASP A 159 -22.89 13.77 10.83
C ASP A 159 -22.53 14.95 9.91
N GLU A 160 -21.38 14.91 9.25
CA GLU A 160 -20.99 15.93 8.27
C GLU A 160 -21.55 15.57 6.89
N GLU A 161 -22.22 16.53 6.26
CA GLU A 161 -22.86 16.35 4.96
C GLU A 161 -22.38 17.39 3.93
N ASP A 162 -21.51 18.35 4.33
CA ASP A 162 -21.03 19.44 3.49
C ASP A 162 -19.74 19.08 2.78
N ASP A 163 -19.88 18.41 1.63
CA ASP A 163 -18.77 18.00 0.77
C ASP A 163 -18.07 19.18 0.08
N ASP A 164 -18.79 20.26 -0.23
CA ASP A 164 -18.18 21.49 -0.77
C ASP A 164 -17.22 22.12 0.24
N ALA A 165 -17.65 22.25 1.50
CA ALA A 165 -16.78 22.78 2.56
C ALA A 165 -15.62 21.84 2.90
N PHE A 166 -15.80 20.52 2.71
CA PHE A 166 -14.70 19.56 2.81
C PHE A 166 -13.69 19.78 1.70
N ASN A 167 -14.12 19.88 0.45
CA ASN A 167 -13.24 20.05 -0.70
C ASN A 167 -12.42 21.35 -0.56
N ASP A 168 -13.07 22.46 -0.22
CA ASP A 168 -12.39 23.74 0.03
C ASP A 168 -11.32 23.63 1.12
N ALA A 169 -11.64 22.96 2.23
CA ALA A 169 -10.70 22.78 3.34
C ALA A 169 -9.55 21.82 2.96
N TRP A 170 -9.84 20.75 2.20
CA TRP A 170 -8.84 19.79 1.74
C TRP A 170 -7.86 20.43 0.76
N GLU A 171 -8.35 21.22 -0.21
CA GLU A 171 -7.51 21.99 -1.13
C GLU A 171 -6.63 23.02 -0.41
N GLU A 172 -7.18 23.71 0.60
CA GLU A 172 -6.39 24.65 1.39
C GLU A 172 -5.24 23.96 2.14
N LEU A 173 -5.45 22.74 2.64
CA LEU A 173 -4.46 21.99 3.41
C LEU A 173 -3.42 21.30 2.53
N THR A 174 -3.81 20.80 1.36
CA THR A 174 -2.95 20.01 0.47
C THR A 174 -2.35 20.84 -0.67
N GLY A 175 -3.05 21.86 -1.12
CA GLY A 175 -2.74 22.62 -2.33
C GLY A 175 -3.05 21.85 -3.63
N GLU A 176 -3.86 20.80 -3.56
CA GLU A 176 -4.28 19.94 -4.66
C GLU A 176 -5.80 19.97 -4.77
N ASP A 177 -6.35 19.70 -5.95
CA ASP A 177 -7.77 19.57 -6.20
C ASP A 177 -8.31 18.31 -5.49
N ALA A 178 -9.36 18.45 -4.68
CA ALA A 178 -9.93 17.33 -3.93
C ALA A 178 -10.65 16.31 -4.83
N GLU A 179 -11.22 16.76 -5.95
CA GLU A 179 -11.93 15.92 -6.92
C GLU A 179 -10.97 15.21 -7.91
N ASP A 180 -9.76 15.77 -8.11
CA ASP A 180 -8.75 15.22 -9.03
C ASP A 180 -7.35 15.30 -8.39
N PRO A 181 -7.11 14.59 -7.28
CA PRO A 181 -5.81 14.60 -6.63
C PRO A 181 -4.74 13.99 -7.53
N ALA A 182 -3.53 14.54 -7.47
CA ALA A 182 -2.41 14.04 -8.26
C ALA A 182 -2.07 12.59 -7.90
N ASP A 183 -1.83 11.75 -8.91
CA ASP A 183 -1.32 10.39 -8.73
C ASP A 183 -0.09 10.38 -7.83
N ARG A 184 -0.11 9.55 -6.81
CA ARG A 184 0.99 9.47 -5.86
C ARG A 184 1.35 8.04 -5.47
N SER A 185 2.61 7.84 -5.19
CA SER A 185 3.10 6.64 -4.50
C SER A 185 3.57 7.06 -3.13
N GLN A 186 3.11 6.38 -2.10
CA GLN A 186 3.48 6.71 -0.72
C GLN A 186 3.50 5.47 0.19
N LEU A 187 4.23 5.59 1.29
CA LEU A 187 4.11 4.72 2.46
C LEU A 187 3.47 5.52 3.59
N LEU A 188 2.69 4.84 4.42
CA LEU A 188 1.96 5.45 5.53
C LEU A 188 0.95 6.53 5.09
N GLY A 189 0.34 7.18 6.07
CA GLY A 189 -0.67 8.20 5.84
C GLY A 189 -2.02 7.63 5.43
N TRP A 190 -2.84 8.47 4.83
CA TRP A 190 -4.15 8.09 4.34
C TRP A 190 -4.05 7.52 2.93
N PRO A 191 -4.74 6.41 2.63
CA PRO A 191 -4.82 5.87 1.27
C PRO A 191 -5.66 6.80 0.38
N ASP A 192 -5.42 6.74 -0.92
CA ASP A 192 -6.26 7.37 -1.92
C ASP A 192 -7.27 6.32 -2.41
N VAL A 193 -8.46 6.32 -1.79
CA VAL A 193 -9.48 5.30 -2.05
C VAL A 193 -10.48 5.79 -3.10
N ILE A 194 -10.84 4.89 -4.03
CA ILE A 194 -11.82 5.17 -5.09
C ILE A 194 -13.25 4.89 -4.61
N GLN A 195 -13.41 3.95 -3.66
CA GLN A 195 -14.74 3.51 -3.19
C GLN A 195 -14.78 3.49 -1.65
N ASN A 196 -14.86 2.33 -1.03
CA ASN A 196 -15.01 2.19 0.41
C ASN A 196 -13.70 2.42 1.16
N SER A 197 -13.77 2.60 2.48
CA SER A 197 -12.58 2.67 3.33
C SER A 197 -11.77 1.38 3.24
N MET A 198 -10.53 1.50 2.77
CA MET A 198 -9.61 0.36 2.64
C MET A 198 -9.28 -0.27 3.99
N PHE A 199 -9.24 0.51 5.06
CA PHE A 199 -8.99 -0.01 6.41
C PHE A 199 -10.10 -0.94 6.86
N VAL A 200 -11.37 -0.53 6.66
CA VAL A 200 -12.55 -1.33 7.00
C VAL A 200 -12.61 -2.60 6.15
N GLU A 201 -12.36 -2.50 4.85
CA GLU A 201 -12.37 -3.66 3.96
C GLU A 201 -11.25 -4.65 4.29
N CYS A 202 -10.02 -4.17 4.53
CA CYS A 202 -8.90 -5.03 4.92
C CYS A 202 -9.18 -5.80 6.21
N ASP A 203 -9.79 -5.16 7.21
CA ASP A 203 -10.17 -5.84 8.46
C ASP A 203 -11.19 -6.96 8.20
N MET A 204 -12.26 -6.67 7.46
CA MET A 204 -13.30 -7.66 7.16
C MET A 204 -12.80 -8.83 6.30
N VAL A 205 -12.02 -8.57 5.24
CA VAL A 205 -11.53 -9.66 4.38
C VAL A 205 -10.52 -10.56 5.09
N THR A 206 -9.70 -10.02 5.98
CA THR A 206 -8.76 -10.81 6.78
C THR A 206 -9.47 -11.71 7.80
N GLN A 207 -10.69 -11.35 8.21
CA GLN A 207 -11.58 -12.20 9.00
C GLN A 207 -12.30 -13.28 8.17
N GLY A 208 -12.10 -13.32 6.85
CA GLY A 208 -12.67 -14.32 5.94
C GLY A 208 -13.98 -13.93 5.28
N TYR A 209 -14.37 -12.65 5.32
CA TYR A 209 -15.58 -12.17 4.67
C TYR A 209 -15.33 -11.77 3.22
N TYR A 210 -16.21 -12.25 2.31
CA TYR A 210 -16.18 -11.87 0.90
C TYR A 210 -16.88 -10.51 0.71
N LEU A 211 -16.19 -9.56 0.11
CA LEU A 211 -16.66 -8.17 -0.02
C LEU A 211 -17.24 -7.80 -1.38
N GLY A 212 -17.02 -8.64 -2.42
CA GLY A 212 -17.44 -8.36 -3.79
C GLY A 212 -18.97 -8.32 -4.05
N ASN A 213 -19.79 -8.41 -3.01
CA ASN A 213 -21.26 -8.31 -3.08
C ASN A 213 -21.83 -7.08 -2.36
N GLY A 214 -21.01 -6.04 -2.14
CA GLY A 214 -21.42 -4.83 -1.44
C GLY A 214 -21.75 -5.04 0.03
N TRP A 215 -21.08 -6.00 0.69
CA TRP A 215 -21.21 -6.30 2.13
C TRP A 215 -22.58 -6.84 2.59
N ILE A 216 -23.45 -7.24 1.65
CA ILE A 216 -24.83 -7.68 1.94
C ILE A 216 -24.87 -8.85 2.95
N LYS A 217 -23.84 -9.70 2.95
CA LYS A 217 -23.76 -10.90 3.79
C LYS A 217 -22.91 -10.70 5.04
N ILE A 218 -22.40 -9.51 5.29
CA ILE A 218 -21.54 -9.25 6.45
C ILE A 218 -22.42 -8.87 7.64
N PRO A 219 -22.28 -9.55 8.80
CA PRO A 219 -22.99 -9.20 10.00
C PRO A 219 -22.75 -7.74 10.41
N LYS A 220 -23.77 -7.07 10.92
CA LYS A 220 -23.69 -5.66 11.30
C LYS A 220 -22.60 -5.42 12.36
N GLU A 221 -22.48 -6.35 13.30
CA GLU A 221 -21.51 -6.28 14.39
C GLU A 221 -20.07 -6.33 13.89
N VAL A 222 -19.82 -7.13 12.85
CA VAL A 222 -18.47 -7.23 12.20
C VAL A 222 -18.12 -5.92 11.52
N ARG A 223 -19.07 -5.33 10.78
CA ARG A 223 -18.85 -4.03 10.13
C ARG A 223 -18.59 -2.93 11.15
N GLN A 224 -19.36 -2.85 12.21
CA GLN A 224 -19.17 -1.88 13.28
C GLN A 224 -17.80 -2.04 13.94
N GLN A 225 -17.37 -3.28 14.20
CA GLN A 225 -16.04 -3.52 14.76
C GLN A 225 -14.93 -3.09 13.81
N ALA A 226 -15.04 -3.38 12.50
CA ALA A 226 -14.06 -2.94 11.49
C ALA A 226 -14.00 -1.40 11.39
N GLU A 227 -15.14 -0.72 11.42
CA GLU A 227 -15.24 0.75 11.44
C GLU A 227 -14.60 1.35 12.72
N GLU A 228 -14.77 0.70 13.89
CA GLU A 228 -14.13 1.12 15.13
C GLU A 228 -12.61 0.91 15.10
N THR A 229 -12.14 -0.16 14.47
CA THR A 229 -10.69 -0.47 14.33
C THR A 229 -10.01 0.49 13.35
N ALA A 230 -10.73 0.95 12.32
CA ALA A 230 -10.23 1.87 11.30
C ALA A 230 -10.05 3.33 11.79
N ARG A 231 -10.72 3.72 12.89
CA ARG A 231 -10.66 5.05 13.52
C ARG A 231 -9.43 5.23 14.40
#